data_08b1915d94d582f33f5550b4014df497
#
_entry.id   08b1915d94d582f33f5550b4014df497
#
_cell.length_a   1.000
_cell.length_b   1.000
_cell.length_c   1.000
_cell.angle_alpha   90.00
_cell.angle_beta   90.00
_cell.angle_gamma   90.00
#
_symmetry.space_group_name_H-M   'P 1'
#
loop_
_entity.id
_entity.type
_entity.pdbx_description
1 polymer ?
#
loop_
_entity_poly.entity_id
_entity_poly.type
_entity_poly.pdbx_seq_one_letter_code
_entity_poly.pdbx_strand_id
1 'polypeptide(L)'
;GGTSAGAGLVLALIQSLAAESISLPCAIYTGTPWVDLTQAGDSRHVNEGADRVLVTYEGLLQSAAALYAGTIDLSHPSVSPIYGDFTSFPPVFIVAGTRDLFLSDAVRLHRKIRDFNGTSQLEIVEGLSHAEYLIAHETPESYMTYDELRAFFLQHL
;
A
#
# COMPACT_ATOMS: atom_id res chain seq x y z
N GLY A 1 8.03 -6.35 4.33
CA GLY A 1 6.77 -5.62 4.31
C GLY A 1 6.91 -4.21 4.83
N GLY A 2 5.87 -3.40 4.63
CA GLY A 2 5.82 -2.01 5.06
C GLY A 2 4.41 -1.47 5.15
N THR A 3 4.25 -0.36 5.86
CA THR A 3 2.97 0.34 6.04
C THR A 3 3.10 1.77 5.50
N SER A 4 2.04 2.31 4.89
CA SER A 4 1.98 3.69 4.38
C SER A 4 3.09 3.97 3.33
N ALA A 5 3.90 4.99 3.53
CA ALA A 5 5.08 5.28 2.70
C ALA A 5 6.07 4.09 2.66
N GLY A 6 6.18 3.33 3.77
CA GLY A 6 6.99 2.11 3.81
C GLY A 6 6.51 1.02 2.87
N ALA A 7 5.21 0.92 2.60
CA ALA A 7 4.65 0.01 1.60
C ALA A 7 5.08 0.44 0.18
N GLY A 8 5.01 1.74 -0.12
CA GLY A 8 5.52 2.29 -1.39
C GLY A 8 7.00 1.97 -1.59
N LEU A 9 7.81 2.18 -0.54
CA LEU A 9 9.25 1.87 -0.59
C LEU A 9 9.52 0.37 -0.83
N VAL A 10 8.76 -0.53 -0.18
CA VAL A 10 8.89 -1.98 -0.40
C VAL A 10 8.59 -2.34 -1.84
N LEU A 11 7.51 -1.82 -2.43
CA LEU A 11 7.14 -2.12 -3.80
C LEU A 11 8.19 -1.61 -4.81
N ALA A 12 8.69 -0.39 -4.63
CA ALA A 12 9.75 0.16 -5.46
C ALA A 12 11.05 -0.67 -5.35
N LEU A 13 11.39 -1.12 -4.14
CA LEU A 13 12.52 -2.02 -3.91
C LEU A 13 12.35 -3.35 -4.63
N ILE A 14 11.18 -3.99 -4.53
CA ILE A 14 10.91 -5.26 -5.24
C ILE A 14 11.05 -5.09 -6.75
N GLN A 15 10.55 -3.99 -7.32
CA GLN A 15 10.72 -3.69 -8.76
C GLN A 15 12.20 -3.55 -9.13
N SER A 16 12.98 -2.85 -8.30
CA SER A 16 14.43 -2.71 -8.53
C SER A 16 15.16 -4.05 -8.45
N LEU A 17 14.87 -4.87 -7.43
CA LEU A 17 15.46 -6.21 -7.29
C LEU A 17 15.12 -7.11 -8.48
N ALA A 18 13.85 -7.08 -8.93
CA ALA A 18 13.42 -7.85 -10.11
C ALA A 18 14.15 -7.40 -11.38
N ALA A 19 14.32 -6.10 -11.59
CA ALA A 19 15.04 -5.55 -12.75
C ALA A 19 16.53 -5.97 -12.77
N GLU A 20 17.12 -6.12 -11.59
CA GLU A 20 18.52 -6.59 -11.42
C GLU A 20 18.64 -8.12 -11.35
N SER A 21 17.54 -8.88 -11.52
CA SER A 21 17.50 -10.33 -11.40
C SER A 21 17.97 -10.86 -10.04
N ILE A 22 17.78 -10.07 -8.98
CA ILE A 22 18.06 -10.46 -7.60
C ILE A 22 16.88 -11.25 -7.05
N SER A 23 17.16 -12.27 -6.22
CA SER A 23 16.14 -13.11 -5.61
C SER A 23 15.14 -12.28 -4.79
N LEU A 24 13.85 -12.50 -5.05
CA LEU A 24 12.76 -11.84 -4.35
C LEU A 24 12.32 -12.64 -3.11
N PRO A 25 11.68 -12.01 -2.12
CA PRO A 25 11.06 -12.72 -1.01
C PRO A 25 9.90 -13.60 -1.50
N CYS A 26 9.54 -14.63 -0.72
CA CYS A 26 8.43 -15.53 -1.04
C CYS A 26 7.05 -14.87 -1.00
N ALA A 27 6.88 -13.84 -0.18
CA ALA A 27 5.67 -13.02 -0.09
C ALA A 27 5.99 -11.65 0.51
N ILE A 28 5.11 -10.67 0.31
CA ILE A 28 5.23 -9.33 0.90
C ILE A 28 3.91 -8.86 1.51
N TYR A 29 4.03 -7.96 2.46
CA TYR A 29 2.93 -7.26 3.11
C TYR A 29 3.00 -5.77 2.82
N THR A 30 1.83 -5.19 2.51
CA THR A 30 1.65 -3.75 2.31
C THR A 30 0.42 -3.27 3.07
N GLY A 31 0.64 -2.55 4.16
CA GLY A 31 -0.44 -1.98 4.97
C GLY A 31 -0.75 -0.56 4.54
N THR A 32 -2.05 -0.24 4.34
CA THR A 32 -2.51 1.11 3.99
C THR A 32 -1.56 1.81 3.00
N PRO A 33 -1.31 1.18 1.85
CA PRO A 33 -0.16 1.51 1.01
C PRO A 33 -0.30 2.89 0.35
N TRP A 34 0.74 3.73 0.51
CA TRP A 34 0.89 4.95 -0.27
C TRP A 34 1.79 4.66 -1.47
N VAL A 35 1.18 4.35 -2.61
CA VAL A 35 1.87 3.86 -3.82
C VAL A 35 1.73 4.77 -5.02
N ASP A 36 0.97 5.85 -4.88
CA ASP A 36 0.72 6.86 -5.91
C ASP A 36 0.84 8.26 -5.34
N LEU A 37 1.86 9.00 -5.72
CA LEU A 37 2.05 10.40 -5.31
C LEU A 37 1.28 11.39 -6.17
N THR A 38 0.66 10.95 -7.30
CA THR A 38 -0.06 11.83 -8.24
C THR A 38 -1.45 12.20 -7.78
N GLN A 39 -1.94 11.61 -6.69
CA GLN A 39 -3.29 11.80 -6.15
C GLN A 39 -4.43 11.36 -7.09
N ALA A 40 -4.18 10.39 -7.97
CA ALA A 40 -5.20 9.91 -8.91
C ALA A 40 -6.32 9.07 -8.28
N GLY A 41 -6.23 8.74 -6.97
CA GLY A 41 -7.22 7.93 -6.26
C GLY A 41 -8.36 8.77 -5.66
N ASP A 42 -9.60 8.34 -5.84
CA ASP A 42 -10.80 9.05 -5.35
C ASP A 42 -10.86 9.18 -3.83
N SER A 43 -10.38 8.16 -3.09
CA SER A 43 -10.49 8.12 -1.62
C SER A 43 -9.78 9.29 -0.94
N ARG A 44 -8.78 9.89 -1.56
CA ARG A 44 -8.10 11.08 -1.03
C ARG A 44 -9.01 12.29 -0.90
N HIS A 45 -10.06 12.34 -1.72
CA HIS A 45 -11.07 13.41 -1.68
C HIS A 45 -12.32 12.97 -0.90
N VAL A 46 -12.78 11.73 -1.13
CA VAL A 46 -14.01 11.23 -0.50
C VAL A 46 -13.83 10.97 1.00
N ASN A 47 -12.66 10.50 1.41
CA ASN A 47 -12.36 10.20 2.81
C ASN A 47 -11.68 11.35 3.57
N GLU A 48 -11.53 12.52 2.93
CA GLU A 48 -11.00 13.71 3.60
C GLU A 48 -11.88 14.08 4.82
N GLY A 49 -11.24 14.26 5.96
CA GLY A 49 -11.92 14.48 7.24
C GLY A 49 -12.63 13.25 7.84
N ALA A 50 -12.82 12.17 7.07
CA ALA A 50 -13.30 10.88 7.58
C ALA A 50 -12.17 10.00 8.11
N ASP A 51 -10.99 10.11 7.51
CA ASP A 51 -9.76 9.50 8.02
C ASP A 51 -9.32 10.22 9.31
N ARG A 52 -9.31 9.50 10.43
CA ARG A 52 -8.99 10.06 11.75
C ARG A 52 -7.48 10.18 12.01
N VAL A 53 -6.66 9.56 11.17
CA VAL A 53 -5.19 9.52 11.34
C VAL A 53 -4.52 10.53 10.40
N LEU A 54 -4.82 10.47 9.12
CA LEU A 54 -4.23 11.37 8.12
C LEU A 54 -5.01 12.69 7.97
N VAL A 55 -6.32 12.62 8.18
CA VAL A 55 -7.28 13.74 8.11
C VAL A 55 -7.39 14.34 6.70
N THR A 56 -6.30 14.86 6.15
CA THR A 56 -6.24 15.51 4.84
C THR A 56 -4.92 15.21 4.14
N TYR A 57 -4.92 15.26 2.82
CA TYR A 57 -3.70 15.16 2.02
C TYR A 57 -2.91 16.45 1.99
N GLU A 58 -3.59 17.60 2.00
CA GLU A 58 -2.95 18.91 1.94
C GLU A 58 -2.05 19.16 3.15
N GLY A 59 -0.96 19.86 2.92
CA GLY A 59 0.02 20.18 3.96
C GLY A 59 1.09 19.11 4.13
N LEU A 60 1.00 18.27 5.18
CA LEU A 60 2.07 17.33 5.53
C LEU A 60 2.34 16.29 4.43
N LEU A 61 1.30 15.59 3.97
CA LEU A 61 1.46 14.51 2.97
C LEU A 61 1.93 15.08 1.63
N GLN A 62 1.32 16.18 1.18
CA GLN A 62 1.72 16.86 -0.04
C GLN A 62 3.19 17.31 0.00
N SER A 63 3.61 17.90 1.13
CA SER A 63 4.99 18.35 1.31
C SER A 63 5.97 17.17 1.36
N ALA A 64 5.59 16.07 2.03
CA ALA A 64 6.38 14.85 2.09
C ALA A 64 6.54 14.22 0.71
N ALA A 65 5.48 14.14 -0.09
CA ALA A 65 5.51 13.65 -1.47
C ALA A 65 6.46 14.48 -2.34
N ALA A 66 6.35 15.81 -2.26
CA ALA A 66 7.22 16.72 -3.01
C ALA A 66 8.70 16.59 -2.61
N LEU A 67 8.96 16.49 -1.31
CA LEU A 67 10.32 16.33 -0.80
C LEU A 67 10.92 14.98 -1.22
N TYR A 68 10.15 13.89 -1.13
CA TYR A 68 10.59 12.55 -1.51
C TYR A 68 10.86 12.44 -3.01
N ALA A 69 9.99 13.00 -3.86
CA ALA A 69 10.15 12.98 -5.30
C ALA A 69 11.28 13.90 -5.78
N GLY A 70 11.52 15.02 -5.08
CA GLY A 70 12.51 16.01 -5.50
C GLY A 70 12.19 16.57 -6.89
N THR A 71 13.03 16.26 -7.88
CA THR A 71 12.84 16.65 -9.29
C THR A 71 12.26 15.54 -10.17
N ILE A 72 12.00 14.37 -9.58
CA ILE A 72 11.45 13.21 -10.30
C ILE A 72 9.94 13.43 -10.51
N ASP A 73 9.44 13.08 -11.69
CA ASP A 73 7.99 13.11 -11.97
C ASP A 73 7.23 12.21 -10.98
N LEU A 74 6.12 12.71 -10.44
CA LEU A 74 5.33 11.98 -9.45
C LEU A 74 4.77 10.64 -9.98
N SER A 75 4.63 10.48 -11.29
CA SER A 75 4.22 9.22 -11.93
C SER A 75 5.37 8.26 -12.21
N HIS A 76 6.61 8.64 -11.90
CA HIS A 76 7.75 7.76 -12.12
C HIS A 76 7.73 6.58 -11.15
N PRO A 77 7.96 5.32 -11.61
CA PRO A 77 7.85 4.11 -10.77
C PRO A 77 8.73 4.11 -9.51
N SER A 78 9.85 4.80 -9.51
CA SER A 78 10.73 4.88 -8.33
C SER A 78 10.11 5.64 -7.16
N VAL A 79 9.13 6.52 -7.41
CA VAL A 79 8.44 7.29 -6.37
C VAL A 79 6.96 6.93 -6.26
N SER A 80 6.35 6.43 -7.34
CA SER A 80 4.98 5.91 -7.38
C SER A 80 4.97 4.52 -8.01
N PRO A 81 5.27 3.48 -7.23
CA PRO A 81 5.49 2.12 -7.74
C PRO A 81 4.27 1.51 -8.43
N ILE A 82 3.08 2.05 -8.23
CA ILE A 82 1.88 1.62 -8.95
C ILE A 82 2.01 1.74 -10.48
N TYR A 83 2.85 2.63 -10.97
CA TYR A 83 3.12 2.82 -12.41
C TYR A 83 4.23 1.91 -12.95
N GLY A 84 4.84 1.11 -12.08
CA GLY A 84 5.92 0.20 -12.45
C GLY A 84 5.47 -1.14 -13.00
N ASP A 85 6.43 -2.03 -13.15
CA ASP A 85 6.25 -3.40 -13.63
C ASP A 85 6.00 -4.36 -12.46
N PHE A 86 4.95 -5.17 -12.56
CA PHE A 86 4.58 -6.19 -11.60
C PHE A 86 4.75 -7.62 -12.15
N THR A 87 5.46 -7.77 -13.26
CA THR A 87 5.80 -9.09 -13.80
C THR A 87 6.63 -9.88 -12.80
N SER A 88 6.24 -11.12 -12.54
CA SER A 88 6.92 -12.02 -11.59
C SER A 88 6.99 -11.47 -10.15
N PHE A 89 6.07 -10.60 -9.77
CA PHE A 89 5.98 -10.09 -8.40
C PHE A 89 5.67 -11.21 -7.41
N PRO A 90 6.24 -11.20 -6.20
CA PRO A 90 5.86 -12.16 -5.16
C PRO A 90 4.40 -11.95 -4.75
N PRO A 91 3.74 -12.95 -4.14
CA PRO A 91 2.43 -12.78 -3.53
C PRO A 91 2.38 -11.58 -2.58
N VAL A 92 1.32 -10.76 -2.67
CA VAL A 92 1.17 -9.51 -1.90
C VAL A 92 -0.07 -9.56 -1.04
N PHE A 93 0.09 -9.41 0.28
CA PHE A 93 -1.02 -9.10 1.19
C PHE A 93 -1.18 -7.60 1.31
N ILE A 94 -2.39 -7.10 1.08
CA ILE A 94 -2.73 -5.68 1.12
C ILE A 94 -3.84 -5.48 2.14
N VAL A 95 -3.69 -4.53 3.05
CA VAL A 95 -4.76 -4.15 3.99
C VAL A 95 -5.01 -2.65 3.97
N ALA A 96 -6.27 -2.23 4.03
CA ALA A 96 -6.69 -0.84 4.17
C ALA A 96 -8.00 -0.76 4.95
N GLY A 97 -8.32 0.42 5.47
CA GLY A 97 -9.62 0.71 6.07
C GLY A 97 -10.56 1.39 5.10
N THR A 98 -11.89 1.27 5.32
CA THR A 98 -12.88 1.95 4.46
C THR A 98 -12.82 3.48 4.57
N ARG A 99 -12.22 4.03 5.65
CA ARG A 99 -12.03 5.49 5.86
C ARG A 99 -10.63 5.98 5.52
N ASP A 100 -9.73 5.09 5.10
CA ASP A 100 -8.34 5.42 4.77
C ASP A 100 -8.27 6.33 3.53
N LEU A 101 -7.50 7.42 3.62
CA LEU A 101 -7.20 8.29 2.46
C LEU A 101 -6.55 7.52 1.31
N PHE A 102 -5.82 6.44 1.62
CA PHE A 102 -5.13 5.60 0.61
C PHE A 102 -5.89 4.33 0.24
N LEU A 103 -7.20 4.24 0.54
CA LEU A 103 -8.04 3.11 0.11
C LEU A 103 -7.96 2.88 -1.41
N SER A 104 -8.05 3.95 -2.20
CA SER A 104 -7.92 3.83 -3.66
C SER A 104 -6.57 3.30 -4.11
N ASP A 105 -5.50 3.65 -3.41
CA ASP A 105 -4.15 3.14 -3.69
C ASP A 105 -4.11 1.62 -3.47
N ALA A 106 -4.71 1.13 -2.37
CA ALA A 106 -4.80 -0.30 -2.05
C ALA A 106 -5.60 -1.07 -3.11
N VAL A 107 -6.77 -0.56 -3.47
CA VAL A 107 -7.66 -1.18 -4.49
C VAL A 107 -6.98 -1.20 -5.86
N ARG A 108 -6.38 -0.09 -6.28
CA ARG A 108 -5.67 0.03 -7.57
C ARG A 108 -4.42 -0.86 -7.61
N LEU A 109 -3.68 -0.94 -6.50
CA LEU A 109 -2.54 -1.85 -6.37
C LEU A 109 -2.95 -3.30 -6.54
N HIS A 110 -4.00 -3.74 -5.81
CA HIS A 110 -4.54 -5.09 -5.95
C HIS A 110 -4.92 -5.39 -7.41
N ARG A 111 -5.64 -4.49 -8.07
CA ARG A 111 -6.02 -4.65 -9.47
C ARG A 111 -4.80 -4.73 -10.38
N LYS A 112 -3.84 -3.83 -10.19
CA LYS A 112 -2.61 -3.79 -10.99
C LYS A 112 -1.83 -5.12 -10.92
N ILE A 113 -1.65 -5.68 -9.72
CA ILE A 113 -0.97 -6.98 -9.55
C ILE A 113 -1.73 -8.08 -10.30
N ARG A 114 -3.06 -8.11 -10.21
CA ARG A 114 -3.91 -9.09 -10.91
C ARG A 114 -3.83 -8.94 -12.43
N ASP A 115 -3.73 -7.74 -12.97
CA ASP A 115 -3.59 -7.49 -14.40
C ASP A 115 -2.25 -8.02 -14.96
N PHE A 116 -1.25 -8.19 -14.11
CA PHE A 116 0.02 -8.85 -14.40
C PHE A 116 0.03 -10.36 -14.08
N ASN A 117 -1.14 -10.97 -13.84
CA ASN A 117 -1.32 -12.36 -13.42
C ASN A 117 -0.64 -12.70 -12.08
N GLY A 118 -0.34 -11.70 -11.27
CA GLY A 118 0.22 -11.85 -9.92
C GLY A 118 -0.82 -12.28 -8.90
N THR A 119 -0.34 -12.74 -7.76
CA THR A 119 -1.17 -13.12 -6.60
C THR A 119 -1.26 -11.96 -5.62
N SER A 120 -2.47 -11.53 -5.28
CA SER A 120 -2.69 -10.57 -4.20
C SER A 120 -3.98 -10.87 -3.44
N GLN A 121 -3.91 -10.72 -2.12
CA GLN A 121 -5.06 -10.71 -1.22
C GLN A 121 -5.27 -9.29 -0.74
N LEU A 122 -6.50 -8.81 -0.84
CA LEU A 122 -6.90 -7.48 -0.38
C LEU A 122 -7.88 -7.62 0.78
N GLU A 123 -7.49 -7.12 1.94
CA GLU A 123 -8.29 -7.04 3.14
C GLU A 123 -8.74 -5.59 3.36
N ILE A 124 -10.06 -5.37 3.38
CA ILE A 124 -10.64 -4.05 3.67
C ILE A 124 -11.42 -4.13 4.98
N VAL A 125 -10.93 -3.40 5.97
CA VAL A 125 -11.53 -3.41 7.31
C VAL A 125 -12.50 -2.24 7.46
N GLU A 126 -13.77 -2.57 7.75
CA GLU A 126 -14.84 -1.59 7.87
C GLU A 126 -14.59 -0.60 9.01
N GLY A 127 -14.77 0.69 8.71
CA GLY A 127 -14.70 1.78 9.68
C GLY A 127 -13.29 2.21 10.11
N LEU A 128 -12.23 1.49 9.71
CA LEU A 128 -10.87 1.87 10.05
C LEU A 128 -10.33 2.97 9.14
N SER A 129 -9.54 3.84 9.74
CA SER A 129 -8.74 4.88 9.10
C SER A 129 -7.35 4.34 8.75
N HIS A 130 -6.48 5.19 8.24
CA HIS A 130 -5.10 4.87 7.89
C HIS A 130 -4.33 4.21 9.02
N ALA A 131 -3.78 3.03 8.78
CA ALA A 131 -2.98 2.24 9.72
C ALA A 131 -3.64 2.00 11.10
N GLU A 132 -4.94 2.16 11.22
CA GLU A 132 -5.63 2.10 12.51
C GLU A 132 -5.61 0.69 13.11
N TYR A 133 -5.63 -0.38 12.30
CA TYR A 133 -5.41 -1.77 12.76
C TYR A 133 -4.05 -1.95 13.46
N LEU A 134 -3.04 -1.16 13.11
CA LEU A 134 -1.71 -1.16 13.72
C LEU A 134 -1.65 -0.27 14.97
N ILE A 135 -2.30 0.90 14.92
CA ILE A 135 -2.31 1.88 16.02
C ILE A 135 -3.19 1.35 17.16
N ALA A 136 -4.38 0.85 16.85
CA ALA A 136 -5.32 0.28 17.82
C ALA A 136 -5.15 -1.26 17.87
N HIS A 137 -3.97 -1.74 18.20
CA HIS A 137 -3.53 -3.13 18.06
C HIS A 137 -4.26 -4.14 18.99
N GLU A 138 -5.06 -3.67 19.95
CA GLU A 138 -5.82 -4.53 20.88
C GLU A 138 -7.31 -4.61 20.52
N THR A 139 -7.68 -4.28 19.30
CA THR A 139 -9.08 -4.37 18.82
C THR A 139 -9.36 -5.70 18.09
N PRO A 140 -10.61 -6.16 18.05
CA PRO A 140 -11.00 -7.34 17.26
C PRO A 140 -10.59 -7.23 15.79
N GLU A 141 -10.72 -6.05 15.20
CA GLU A 141 -10.35 -5.76 13.80
C GLU A 141 -8.84 -5.92 13.59
N SER A 142 -8.04 -5.51 14.56
CA SER A 142 -6.59 -5.69 14.53
C SER A 142 -6.21 -7.17 14.61
N TYR A 143 -6.78 -7.92 15.54
CA TYR A 143 -6.54 -9.37 15.67
C TYR A 143 -6.92 -10.10 14.40
N MET A 144 -8.09 -9.83 13.83
CA MET A 144 -8.55 -10.42 12.56
C MET A 144 -7.55 -10.14 11.44
N THR A 145 -7.10 -8.89 11.29
CA THR A 145 -6.12 -8.50 10.27
C THR A 145 -4.81 -9.26 10.42
N TYR A 146 -4.29 -9.41 11.63
CA TYR A 146 -3.05 -10.15 11.86
C TYR A 146 -3.21 -11.66 11.67
N ASP A 147 -4.36 -12.24 11.98
CA ASP A 147 -4.64 -13.65 11.71
C ASP A 147 -4.70 -13.93 10.20
N GLU A 148 -5.35 -13.06 9.41
CA GLU A 148 -5.36 -13.14 7.95
C GLU A 148 -3.95 -12.98 7.35
N LEU A 149 -3.19 -12.00 7.84
CA LEU A 149 -1.80 -11.80 7.43
C LEU A 149 -0.94 -13.03 7.72
N ARG A 150 -1.08 -13.62 8.90
CA ARG A 150 -0.39 -14.84 9.30
C ARG A 150 -0.76 -16.01 8.39
N ALA A 151 -2.06 -16.21 8.12
CA ALA A 151 -2.55 -17.27 7.25
C ALA A 151 -1.98 -17.12 5.83
N PHE A 152 -1.98 -15.90 5.31
CA PHE A 152 -1.39 -15.58 4.00
C PHE A 152 0.09 -15.97 3.92
N PHE A 153 0.90 -15.57 4.90
CA PHE A 153 2.32 -15.92 4.89
C PHE A 153 2.54 -17.43 5.01
N LEU A 154 1.79 -18.14 5.87
CA LEU A 154 1.90 -19.61 5.99
C LEU A 154 1.54 -20.34 4.68
N GLN A 155 0.68 -19.77 3.84
CA GLN A 155 0.32 -20.33 2.54
C GLN A 155 1.44 -20.14 1.50
N HIS A 156 2.32 -19.16 1.67
CA HIS A 156 3.32 -18.77 0.67
C HIS A 156 4.78 -19.00 1.13
N LEU A 157 4.98 -19.57 2.33
CA LEU A 157 6.28 -20.04 2.81
C LEU A 157 6.54 -21.49 2.31
#